data_6b427cde36518d8cc43064bf5fdd7bda
#
_entry.id   6b427cde36518d8cc43064bf5fdd7bda
#
_cell.length_a   1.000
_cell.length_b   1.000
_cell.length_c   1.000
_cell.angle_alpha   90.00
_cell.angle_beta   90.00
_cell.angle_gamma   90.00
#
_symmetry.space_group_name_H-M   'P 1'
#
loop_
_entity.id
_entity.type
_entity.pdbx_description
1 polymer ?
#
loop_
_entity_poly.entity_id
_entity_poly.type
_entity_poly.pdbx_seq_one_letter_code
_entity_poly.pdbx_strand_id
1 'polypeptide(L)'
;AQVGGVSTVLGLPESLRFGVFAIGGGLTLLVVLARAALDRSWLSAALSLAVGTGSYLLAQQVTGLFVEPPSLIAAGFAGLGLILGAPLPFALLAGVSLTGAFGGLLPEPAIVQNTVSGISKFLLLAVPFFLLAGELLTEGGLAERLVRFAGALVGHLRAGLAQTALVASVLFSGASGSSVANAAFGAKVMAPTLIARGYPPAQAGAIVAGVSMLDNIIPPSIAFLLLATATNLSVGSLLVGGFVAGGVLALALAIGIHLSVRNVVDAGPKATGVERVRSFVGALPAIGLGIVVVVGIRFGVVTVTEASALAVAYSLVTCLVLRSLNGRTVVAALRKSATEAAAVGLLIGASAPFAFMLAVDRVSDQMAALVTAFGAGPYAVILLANLVLLVAGLFLDIGAAILLLGPLLLPVAVAAGLDPIQFGVILVVNLMIHGLTPPLGILVYVVSGILRIPAGSVFRAVLPLLGSLLVALAVLSLGAAVWPSLPLSIKEFF
;
A
#
# COMPACT_ATOMS: atom_id res chain seq x y z
N ALA A 1 5.42 -29.38 -21.28
CA ALA A 1 6.23 -29.61 -20.10
C ALA A 1 5.40 -30.38 -19.06
N GLN A 2 5.80 -31.63 -18.76
CA GLN A 2 5.19 -32.43 -17.71
C GLN A 2 5.64 -31.84 -16.35
N VAL A 3 4.80 -31.04 -15.74
CA VAL A 3 4.96 -30.69 -14.33
C VAL A 3 4.24 -31.80 -13.55
N GLY A 4 5.02 -32.79 -13.13
CA GLY A 4 4.53 -34.01 -12.45
C GLY A 4 4.31 -33.86 -10.94
N GLY A 5 3.92 -32.67 -10.47
CA GLY A 5 3.57 -32.42 -9.07
C GLY A 5 2.05 -32.49 -8.83
N VAL A 6 1.64 -33.00 -7.68
CA VAL A 6 0.26 -33.00 -7.20
C VAL A 6 0.17 -32.15 -5.95
N SER A 7 -0.80 -31.25 -5.88
CA SER A 7 -1.07 -30.41 -4.70
C SER A 7 -1.33 -31.32 -3.49
N THR A 8 -0.55 -31.16 -2.43
CA THR A 8 -0.64 -31.95 -1.19
C THR A 8 -1.97 -31.77 -0.44
N VAL A 9 -2.70 -30.67 -0.72
CA VAL A 9 -3.95 -30.34 0.00
C VAL A 9 -5.19 -30.79 -0.77
N LEU A 10 -5.17 -30.66 -2.11
CA LEU A 10 -6.36 -30.90 -2.94
C LEU A 10 -6.22 -32.10 -3.88
N GLY A 11 -5.04 -32.75 -3.95
CA GLY A 11 -4.79 -33.87 -4.87
C GLY A 11 -4.84 -33.51 -6.36
N LEU A 12 -4.88 -32.20 -6.69
CA LEU A 12 -5.00 -31.72 -8.06
C LEU A 12 -3.62 -31.57 -8.71
N PRO A 13 -3.49 -31.89 -10.01
CA PRO A 13 -2.24 -31.69 -10.74
C PRO A 13 -1.77 -30.22 -10.69
N GLU A 14 -0.48 -29.98 -10.43
CA GLU A 14 0.10 -28.62 -10.44
C GLU A 14 -0.07 -27.93 -11.81
N SER A 15 -0.18 -28.69 -12.89
CA SER A 15 -0.49 -28.17 -14.22
C SER A 15 -1.79 -27.33 -14.27
N LEU A 16 -2.77 -27.58 -13.38
CA LEU A 16 -3.97 -26.75 -13.27
C LEU A 16 -3.66 -25.33 -12.79
N ARG A 17 -2.66 -25.15 -11.93
CA ARG A 17 -2.20 -23.81 -11.49
C ARG A 17 -1.68 -22.98 -12.68
N PHE A 18 -0.96 -23.62 -13.59
CA PHE A 18 -0.48 -22.97 -14.82
C PHE A 18 -1.60 -22.76 -15.85
N GLY A 19 -2.60 -23.64 -15.87
CA GLY A 19 -3.79 -23.49 -16.72
C GLY A 19 -4.58 -22.21 -16.41
N VAL A 20 -4.67 -21.80 -15.15
CA VAL A 20 -5.33 -20.55 -14.74
C VAL A 20 -4.65 -19.33 -15.40
N PHE A 21 -3.32 -19.34 -15.55
CA PHE A 21 -2.60 -18.26 -16.23
C PHE A 21 -2.86 -18.21 -17.72
N ALA A 22 -2.89 -19.36 -18.39
CA ALA A 22 -3.24 -19.43 -19.80
C ALA A 22 -4.66 -18.93 -20.05
N ILE A 23 -5.62 -19.33 -19.17
CA ILE A 23 -7.01 -18.84 -19.21
C ILE A 23 -7.06 -17.33 -18.93
N GLY A 24 -6.37 -16.85 -17.89
CA GLY A 24 -6.29 -15.44 -17.55
C GLY A 24 -5.69 -14.59 -18.66
N GLY A 25 -4.59 -15.05 -19.29
CA GLY A 25 -3.98 -14.41 -20.44
C GLY A 25 -4.92 -14.37 -21.64
N GLY A 26 -5.61 -15.47 -21.93
CA GLY A 26 -6.62 -15.55 -22.99
C GLY A 26 -7.80 -14.59 -22.75
N LEU A 27 -8.31 -14.51 -21.53
CA LEU A 27 -9.35 -13.56 -21.15
C LEU A 27 -8.87 -12.10 -21.28
N THR A 28 -7.65 -11.81 -20.86
CA THR A 28 -7.07 -10.47 -21.01
C THR A 28 -6.96 -10.08 -22.48
N LEU A 29 -6.49 -10.99 -23.33
CA LEU A 29 -6.43 -10.76 -24.77
C LEU A 29 -7.82 -10.50 -25.35
N LEU A 30 -8.83 -11.29 -24.97
CA LEU A 30 -10.22 -11.10 -25.39
C LEU A 30 -10.77 -9.73 -24.97
N VAL A 31 -10.49 -9.29 -23.75
CA VAL A 31 -10.90 -7.95 -23.25
C VAL A 31 -10.22 -6.85 -24.03
N VAL A 32 -8.92 -6.98 -24.34
CA VAL A 32 -8.18 -5.99 -25.14
C VAL A 32 -8.75 -5.91 -26.56
N LEU A 33 -9.00 -7.05 -27.19
CA LEU A 33 -9.62 -7.11 -28.51
C LEU A 33 -11.04 -6.53 -28.53
N ALA A 34 -11.84 -6.86 -27.52
CA ALA A 34 -13.20 -6.32 -27.38
C ALA A 34 -13.18 -4.80 -27.19
N ARG A 35 -12.28 -4.26 -26.38
CA ARG A 35 -12.09 -2.80 -26.22
C ARG A 35 -11.64 -2.15 -27.52
N ALA A 36 -10.64 -2.72 -28.21
CA ALA A 36 -10.18 -2.21 -29.50
C ALA A 36 -11.32 -2.16 -30.54
N ALA A 37 -12.23 -3.14 -30.47
CA ALA A 37 -13.43 -3.16 -31.32
C ALA A 37 -14.43 -2.05 -30.96
N LEU A 38 -14.71 -1.87 -29.65
CA LEU A 38 -15.65 -0.89 -29.15
C LEU A 38 -15.17 0.55 -29.40
N ASP A 39 -13.89 0.82 -29.12
CA ASP A 39 -13.28 2.14 -29.23
C ASP A 39 -12.80 2.45 -30.64
N ARG A 40 -12.98 1.55 -31.61
CA ARG A 40 -12.43 1.62 -32.97
C ARG A 40 -10.92 1.90 -33.02
N SER A 41 -10.20 1.44 -32.01
CA SER A 41 -8.75 1.68 -31.83
C SER A 41 -7.88 0.51 -32.35
N TRP A 42 -8.33 -0.18 -33.40
CA TRP A 42 -7.63 -1.31 -34.01
C TRP A 42 -6.21 -0.98 -34.46
N LEU A 43 -6.02 0.25 -34.98
CA LEU A 43 -4.71 0.69 -35.43
C LEU A 43 -3.72 0.78 -34.26
N SER A 44 -4.14 1.34 -33.13
CA SER A 44 -3.29 1.44 -31.92
C SER A 44 -3.00 0.06 -31.32
N ALA A 45 -3.98 -0.85 -31.30
CA ALA A 45 -3.78 -2.22 -30.86
C ALA A 45 -2.82 -2.99 -31.77
N ALA A 46 -2.97 -2.87 -33.09
CA ALA A 46 -2.08 -3.48 -34.08
C ALA A 46 -0.66 -2.92 -34.00
N LEU A 47 -0.50 -1.60 -33.88
CA LEU A 47 0.79 -0.95 -33.68
C LEU A 47 1.48 -1.38 -32.40
N SER A 48 0.75 -1.46 -31.29
CA SER A 48 1.30 -1.93 -30.01
C SER A 48 1.77 -3.38 -30.09
N LEU A 49 1.01 -4.25 -30.77
CA LEU A 49 1.39 -5.63 -30.99
C LEU A 49 2.63 -5.73 -31.91
N ALA A 50 2.65 -4.96 -32.98
CA ALA A 50 3.77 -4.94 -33.94
C ALA A 50 5.06 -4.40 -33.29
N VAL A 51 4.98 -3.32 -32.52
CA VAL A 51 6.10 -2.76 -31.77
C VAL A 51 6.59 -3.75 -30.71
N GLY A 52 5.69 -4.34 -29.92
CA GLY A 52 6.04 -5.33 -28.88
C GLY A 52 6.71 -6.57 -29.48
N THR A 53 6.12 -7.15 -30.51
CA THR A 53 6.69 -8.32 -31.22
C THR A 53 7.99 -7.97 -31.93
N GLY A 54 8.03 -6.81 -32.60
CA GLY A 54 9.23 -6.34 -33.30
C GLY A 54 10.41 -6.07 -32.35
N SER A 55 10.17 -5.44 -31.21
CA SER A 55 11.20 -5.21 -30.19
C SER A 55 11.70 -6.53 -29.59
N TYR A 56 10.81 -7.49 -29.34
CA TYR A 56 11.18 -8.82 -28.84
C TYR A 56 12.05 -9.60 -29.87
N LEU A 57 11.65 -9.61 -31.13
CA LEU A 57 12.41 -10.28 -32.18
C LEU A 57 13.77 -9.60 -32.45
N LEU A 58 13.82 -8.27 -32.42
CA LEU A 58 15.06 -7.52 -32.50
C LEU A 58 16.00 -7.84 -31.34
N ALA A 59 15.47 -7.90 -30.13
CA ALA A 59 16.22 -8.22 -28.93
C ALA A 59 16.88 -9.61 -29.01
N GLN A 60 16.21 -10.62 -29.61
CA GLN A 60 16.78 -11.95 -29.84
C GLN A 60 17.93 -11.96 -30.81
N GLN A 61 17.98 -11.02 -31.78
CA GLN A 61 19.05 -10.92 -32.77
C GLN A 61 20.28 -10.16 -32.27
N VAL A 62 20.13 -9.36 -31.22
CA VAL A 62 21.17 -8.46 -30.68
C VAL A 62 21.86 -9.08 -29.44
N THR A 63 21.75 -10.40 -29.28
CA THR A 63 22.39 -11.15 -28.18
C THR A 63 23.90 -10.91 -28.12
N GLY A 64 24.43 -10.49 -26.97
CA GLY A 64 25.85 -10.29 -26.70
C GLY A 64 26.39 -8.85 -26.86
N LEU A 65 25.58 -7.88 -27.22
CA LEU A 65 25.98 -6.47 -27.29
C LEU A 65 26.06 -5.76 -25.94
N PHE A 66 25.39 -6.27 -24.92
CA PHE A 66 25.35 -5.66 -23.58
C PHE A 66 26.13 -6.50 -22.59
N VAL A 67 27.20 -5.93 -22.03
CA VAL A 67 28.04 -6.50 -20.97
C VAL A 67 27.50 -6.07 -19.58
N GLU A 68 26.47 -5.22 -19.56
CA GLU A 68 25.85 -4.67 -18.33
C GLU A 68 25.01 -5.72 -17.61
N PRO A 69 24.87 -5.58 -16.27
CA PRO A 69 24.00 -6.46 -15.47
C PRO A 69 22.57 -6.50 -16.05
N PRO A 70 21.98 -7.69 -16.24
CA PRO A 70 20.62 -7.82 -16.78
C PRO A 70 19.56 -7.00 -16.04
N SER A 71 19.72 -6.81 -14.73
CA SER A 71 18.83 -6.00 -13.91
C SER A 71 18.81 -4.53 -14.28
N LEU A 72 19.95 -3.95 -14.69
CA LEU A 72 20.01 -2.54 -15.15
C LEU A 72 19.30 -2.37 -16.49
N ILE A 73 19.45 -3.34 -17.40
CA ILE A 73 18.75 -3.33 -18.70
C ILE A 73 17.24 -3.44 -18.47
N ALA A 74 16.80 -4.37 -17.61
CA ALA A 74 15.40 -4.53 -17.24
C ALA A 74 14.83 -3.25 -16.59
N ALA A 75 15.58 -2.63 -15.70
CA ALA A 75 15.21 -1.36 -15.07
C ALA A 75 15.11 -0.23 -16.11
N GLY A 76 16.03 -0.17 -17.08
CA GLY A 76 16.00 0.79 -18.17
C GLY A 76 14.76 0.67 -19.04
N PHE A 77 14.43 -0.56 -19.49
CA PHE A 77 13.20 -0.81 -20.25
C PHE A 77 11.92 -0.56 -19.45
N ALA A 78 11.89 -0.97 -18.18
CA ALA A 78 10.76 -0.69 -17.31
C ALA A 78 10.60 0.83 -17.09
N GLY A 79 11.69 1.55 -16.84
CA GLY A 79 11.70 3.01 -16.71
C GLY A 79 11.24 3.72 -17.99
N LEU A 80 11.71 3.27 -19.16
CA LEU A 80 11.24 3.78 -20.45
C LEU A 80 9.73 3.54 -20.62
N GLY A 81 9.25 2.34 -20.30
CA GLY A 81 7.83 2.01 -20.35
C GLY A 81 6.99 2.96 -19.47
N LEU A 82 7.46 3.25 -18.26
CA LEU A 82 6.80 4.20 -17.35
C LEU A 82 6.77 5.62 -17.91
N ILE A 83 7.88 6.09 -18.48
CA ILE A 83 7.95 7.42 -19.13
C ILE A 83 6.96 7.51 -20.29
N LEU A 84 6.79 6.43 -21.03
CA LEU A 84 5.81 6.32 -22.13
C LEU A 84 4.37 6.13 -21.65
N GLY A 85 4.14 6.05 -20.32
CA GLY A 85 2.81 5.93 -19.72
C GLY A 85 2.28 4.50 -19.59
N ALA A 86 3.14 3.48 -19.73
CA ALA A 86 2.72 2.09 -19.49
C ALA A 86 2.40 1.88 -18.00
N PRO A 87 1.31 1.16 -17.67
CA PRO A 87 1.07 0.77 -16.28
C PRO A 87 2.24 -0.07 -15.74
N LEU A 88 2.66 0.22 -14.52
CA LEU A 88 3.87 -0.34 -13.92
C LEU A 88 4.00 -1.88 -13.99
N PRO A 89 2.96 -2.70 -13.72
CA PRO A 89 3.10 -4.15 -13.85
C PRO A 89 3.53 -4.58 -15.24
N PHE A 90 2.99 -3.96 -16.28
CA PHE A 90 3.35 -4.27 -17.67
C PHE A 90 4.74 -3.76 -18.03
N ALA A 91 5.14 -2.59 -17.52
CA ALA A 91 6.49 -2.06 -17.73
C ALA A 91 7.56 -2.98 -17.11
N LEU A 92 7.31 -3.51 -15.90
CA LEU A 92 8.21 -4.47 -15.24
C LEU A 92 8.31 -5.79 -16.00
N LEU A 93 7.17 -6.38 -16.39
CA LEU A 93 7.17 -7.63 -17.16
C LEU A 93 7.84 -7.45 -18.53
N ALA A 94 7.57 -6.35 -19.22
CA ALA A 94 8.22 -6.03 -20.48
C ALA A 94 9.74 -5.88 -20.31
N GLY A 95 10.18 -5.16 -19.27
CA GLY A 95 11.60 -5.00 -18.98
C GLY A 95 12.32 -6.33 -18.76
N VAL A 96 11.75 -7.22 -17.94
CA VAL A 96 12.31 -8.54 -17.69
C VAL A 96 12.30 -9.43 -18.93
N SER A 97 11.19 -9.42 -19.69
CA SER A 97 11.05 -10.25 -20.91
C SER A 97 12.02 -9.81 -22.02
N LEU A 98 12.16 -8.51 -22.24
CA LEU A 98 13.12 -7.97 -23.22
C LEU A 98 14.55 -8.27 -22.82
N THR A 99 14.89 -8.19 -21.55
CA THR A 99 16.23 -8.52 -21.06
C THR A 99 16.59 -9.99 -21.29
N GLY A 100 15.61 -10.91 -21.13
CA GLY A 100 15.79 -12.33 -21.47
C GLY A 100 16.16 -12.54 -22.94
N ALA A 101 15.56 -11.77 -23.84
CA ALA A 101 15.84 -11.80 -25.25
C ALA A 101 17.25 -11.27 -25.61
N PHE A 102 17.81 -10.35 -24.83
CA PHE A 102 19.19 -9.86 -24.99
C PHE A 102 20.29 -10.79 -24.42
N GLY A 103 19.95 -12.03 -24.10
CA GLY A 103 20.91 -13.00 -23.56
C GLY A 103 21.04 -12.95 -22.02
N GLY A 104 20.05 -12.39 -21.35
CA GLY A 104 19.97 -12.38 -19.88
C GLY A 104 19.90 -13.79 -19.30
N LEU A 105 20.37 -13.93 -18.04
CA LEU A 105 20.47 -15.20 -17.30
C LEU A 105 19.08 -15.82 -16.96
N LEU A 106 17.98 -15.14 -17.24
CA LEU A 106 16.62 -15.61 -16.95
C LEU A 106 15.98 -16.23 -18.21
N PRO A 107 15.89 -17.57 -18.27
CA PRO A 107 15.10 -18.21 -19.32
C PRO A 107 13.61 -17.88 -19.17
N GLU A 108 12.87 -17.76 -20.27
CA GLU A 108 11.43 -17.44 -20.28
C GLU A 108 10.59 -18.26 -19.28
N PRO A 109 10.82 -19.59 -19.13
CA PRO A 109 10.09 -20.36 -18.10
C PRO A 109 10.30 -19.85 -16.69
N ALA A 110 11.47 -19.29 -16.37
CA ALA A 110 11.74 -18.74 -15.04
C ALA A 110 10.96 -17.45 -14.77
N ILE A 111 10.71 -16.62 -15.79
CA ILE A 111 9.86 -15.43 -15.68
C ILE A 111 8.45 -15.84 -15.26
N VAL A 112 7.85 -16.80 -15.97
CA VAL A 112 6.52 -17.33 -15.67
C VAL A 112 6.49 -17.99 -14.29
N GLN A 113 7.48 -18.81 -13.96
CA GLN A 113 7.57 -19.49 -12.68
C GLN A 113 7.66 -18.50 -11.51
N ASN A 114 8.48 -17.46 -11.62
CA ASN A 114 8.60 -16.42 -10.57
C ASN A 114 7.32 -15.61 -10.45
N THR A 115 6.67 -15.26 -11.56
CA THR A 115 5.36 -14.59 -11.56
C THR A 115 4.33 -15.41 -10.79
N VAL A 116 4.20 -16.71 -11.11
CA VAL A 116 3.28 -17.63 -10.44
C VAL A 116 3.62 -17.79 -8.97
N SER A 117 4.89 -18.01 -8.67
CA SER A 117 5.37 -18.18 -7.28
C SER A 117 5.12 -16.91 -6.46
N GLY A 118 5.32 -15.73 -7.07
CA GLY A 118 5.07 -14.45 -6.42
C GLY A 118 3.63 -14.32 -5.91
N ILE A 119 2.64 -14.59 -6.76
CA ILE A 119 1.22 -14.47 -6.39
C ILE A 119 0.66 -15.68 -5.64
N SER A 120 1.37 -16.80 -5.61
CA SER A 120 0.95 -18.04 -4.93
C SER A 120 1.31 -18.08 -3.45
N LYS A 121 1.94 -17.05 -2.90
CA LYS A 121 2.30 -17.01 -1.48
C LYS A 121 1.03 -16.97 -0.61
N PHE A 122 0.93 -17.91 0.34
CA PHE A 122 -0.24 -18.08 1.21
C PHE A 122 -0.63 -16.81 1.97
N LEU A 123 0.37 -16.03 2.40
CA LEU A 123 0.16 -14.76 3.10
C LEU A 123 -0.63 -13.74 2.27
N LEU A 124 -0.52 -13.80 0.95
CA LEU A 124 -1.23 -12.86 0.06
C LEU A 124 -2.73 -13.08 -0.01
N LEU A 125 -3.23 -14.26 0.41
CA LEU A 125 -4.66 -14.49 0.57
C LEU A 125 -5.29 -13.54 1.60
N ALA A 126 -4.51 -13.02 2.54
CA ALA A 126 -5.00 -12.05 3.49
C ALA A 126 -5.42 -10.72 2.85
N VAL A 127 -4.78 -10.30 1.73
CA VAL A 127 -5.06 -9.02 1.07
C VAL A 127 -6.52 -8.92 0.58
N PRO A 128 -7.04 -9.83 -0.27
CA PRO A 128 -8.43 -9.75 -0.72
C PRO A 128 -9.45 -9.85 0.42
N PHE A 129 -9.16 -10.63 1.47
CA PHE A 129 -10.06 -10.72 2.61
C PHE A 129 -10.08 -9.45 3.46
N PHE A 130 -8.94 -8.82 3.75
CA PHE A 130 -8.93 -7.53 4.47
C PHE A 130 -9.59 -6.43 3.64
N LEU A 131 -9.35 -6.36 2.33
CA LEU A 131 -10.04 -5.42 1.45
C LEU A 131 -11.56 -5.63 1.50
N LEU A 132 -12.02 -6.88 1.44
CA LEU A 132 -13.45 -7.18 1.52
C LEU A 132 -14.04 -6.81 2.88
N ALA A 133 -13.35 -7.13 3.97
CA ALA A 133 -13.79 -6.77 5.32
C ALA A 133 -13.96 -5.25 5.48
N GLY A 134 -12.98 -4.47 5.00
CA GLY A 134 -13.03 -3.00 5.03
C GLY A 134 -14.17 -2.42 4.19
N GLU A 135 -14.39 -2.96 2.97
CA GLU A 135 -15.49 -2.53 2.12
C GLU A 135 -16.87 -2.87 2.72
N LEU A 136 -17.02 -4.05 3.32
CA LEU A 136 -18.26 -4.44 4.01
C LEU A 136 -18.58 -3.51 5.19
N LEU A 137 -17.57 -3.09 5.97
CA LEU A 137 -17.76 -2.16 7.06
C LEU A 137 -18.12 -0.75 6.56
N THR A 138 -17.50 -0.32 5.47
CA THR A 138 -17.77 0.99 4.84
C THR A 138 -19.19 1.04 4.29
N GLU A 139 -19.57 0.07 3.46
CA GLU A 139 -20.91 -0.05 2.88
C GLU A 139 -21.98 -0.32 3.96
N GLY A 140 -21.59 -0.95 5.08
CA GLY A 140 -22.44 -1.19 6.24
C GLY A 140 -22.62 0.03 7.16
N GLY A 141 -22.07 1.22 6.83
CA GLY A 141 -22.26 2.45 7.60
C GLY A 141 -21.57 2.44 8.98
N LEU A 142 -20.56 1.57 9.16
CA LEU A 142 -19.80 1.52 10.42
C LEU A 142 -18.73 2.61 10.47
N ALA A 143 -18.25 3.07 9.32
CA ALA A 143 -17.33 4.19 9.23
C ALA A 143 -17.93 5.49 9.80
N GLU A 144 -19.21 5.78 9.54
CA GLU A 144 -19.92 6.95 10.08
C GLU A 144 -20.10 6.87 11.60
N ARG A 145 -20.16 5.67 12.16
CA ARG A 145 -20.21 5.48 13.63
C ARG A 145 -18.88 5.83 14.27
N LEU A 146 -17.75 5.50 13.63
CA LEU A 146 -16.42 5.91 14.07
C LEU A 146 -16.26 7.43 14.02
N VAL A 147 -16.72 8.08 12.94
CA VAL A 147 -16.70 9.55 12.83
C VAL A 147 -17.51 10.21 13.95
N ARG A 148 -18.70 9.68 14.28
CA ARG A 148 -19.52 10.20 15.39
C ARG A 148 -18.82 10.05 16.74
N PHE A 149 -18.18 8.91 16.99
CA PHE A 149 -17.42 8.69 18.21
C PHE A 149 -16.20 9.61 18.30
N ALA A 150 -15.43 9.73 17.23
CA ALA A 150 -14.30 10.67 17.13
C ALA A 150 -14.75 12.12 17.42
N GLY A 151 -15.89 12.55 16.84
CA GLY A 151 -16.47 13.86 17.08
C GLY A 151 -16.87 14.09 18.54
N ALA A 152 -17.42 13.08 19.22
CA ALA A 152 -17.75 13.15 20.64
C ALA A 152 -16.50 13.25 21.53
N LEU A 153 -15.34 12.73 21.09
CA LEU A 153 -14.07 12.81 21.82
C LEU A 153 -13.37 14.16 21.66
N VAL A 154 -13.16 14.59 20.41
CA VAL A 154 -12.27 15.72 20.10
C VAL A 154 -12.95 16.90 19.41
N GLY A 155 -14.22 16.81 19.04
CA GLY A 155 -14.94 17.85 18.30
C GLY A 155 -15.08 19.18 19.04
N HIS A 156 -14.87 19.21 20.35
CA HIS A 156 -14.88 20.42 21.17
C HIS A 156 -13.52 21.13 21.24
N LEU A 157 -12.47 20.54 20.68
CA LEU A 157 -11.14 21.13 20.64
C LEU A 157 -11.05 22.21 19.54
N ARG A 158 -10.01 23.03 19.62
CA ARG A 158 -9.65 23.94 18.52
C ARG A 158 -9.34 23.11 17.27
N ALA A 159 -9.88 23.51 16.11
CA ALA A 159 -9.89 22.70 14.89
C ALA A 159 -10.60 21.33 15.09
N GLY A 160 -11.62 21.30 15.93
CA GLY A 160 -12.26 20.08 16.42
C GLY A 160 -12.76 19.15 15.33
N LEU A 161 -13.31 19.69 14.25
CA LEU A 161 -13.77 18.88 13.12
C LEU A 161 -12.63 18.27 12.31
N ALA A 162 -11.52 19.00 12.13
CA ALA A 162 -10.32 18.47 11.49
C ALA A 162 -9.63 17.41 12.37
N GLN A 163 -9.58 17.61 13.69
CA GLN A 163 -9.10 16.60 14.63
C GLN A 163 -10.04 15.38 14.68
N THR A 164 -11.35 15.59 14.50
CA THR A 164 -12.30 14.49 14.33
C THR A 164 -11.97 13.64 13.12
N ALA A 165 -11.60 14.26 12.00
CA ALA A 165 -11.16 13.55 10.81
C ALA A 165 -9.92 12.69 11.09
N LEU A 166 -8.94 13.22 11.82
CA LEU A 166 -7.74 12.48 12.22
C LEU A 166 -8.08 11.28 13.10
N VAL A 167 -8.81 11.50 14.20
CA VAL A 167 -9.17 10.41 15.13
C VAL A 167 -10.04 9.36 14.45
N ALA A 168 -10.98 9.79 13.61
CA ALA A 168 -11.80 8.87 12.82
C ALA A 168 -10.95 8.02 11.88
N SER A 169 -9.96 8.60 11.17
CA SER A 169 -9.03 7.85 10.32
C SER A 169 -8.20 6.85 11.11
N VAL A 170 -7.66 7.24 12.27
CA VAL A 170 -6.93 6.32 13.16
C VAL A 170 -7.80 5.12 13.57
N LEU A 171 -9.06 5.35 13.93
CA LEU A 171 -9.99 4.29 14.29
C LEU A 171 -10.40 3.44 13.08
N PHE A 172 -10.55 4.06 11.92
CA PHE A 172 -10.94 3.39 10.67
C PHE A 172 -9.81 2.54 10.09
N SER A 173 -8.55 2.93 10.31
CA SER A 173 -7.38 2.16 9.89
C SER A 173 -7.42 0.73 10.38
N GLY A 174 -7.92 0.50 11.59
CA GLY A 174 -8.14 -0.84 12.15
C GLY A 174 -9.13 -1.71 11.38
N ALA A 175 -9.82 -1.16 10.39
CA ALA A 175 -10.89 -1.84 9.67
C ALA A 175 -10.66 -1.92 8.15
N SER A 176 -10.01 -0.92 7.53
CA SER A 176 -9.94 -0.76 6.06
C SER A 176 -8.63 -1.26 5.45
N GLY A 177 -7.49 -0.84 5.99
CA GLY A 177 -6.16 -1.15 5.45
C GLY A 177 -5.87 -0.55 4.06
N SER A 178 -6.73 0.35 3.53
CA SER A 178 -6.57 1.00 2.23
C SER A 178 -6.68 2.52 2.32
N SER A 179 -5.55 3.22 2.23
CA SER A 179 -5.49 4.69 2.26
C SER A 179 -6.32 5.35 1.15
N VAL A 180 -6.39 4.72 -0.03
CA VAL A 180 -7.21 5.22 -1.15
C VAL A 180 -8.70 5.13 -0.84
N ALA A 181 -9.14 4.02 -0.26
CA ALA A 181 -10.54 3.84 0.16
C ALA A 181 -10.92 4.85 1.25
N ASN A 182 -10.05 5.07 2.25
CA ASN A 182 -10.27 6.05 3.30
C ASN A 182 -10.29 7.49 2.76
N ALA A 183 -9.38 7.84 1.84
CA ALA A 183 -9.38 9.14 1.18
C ALA A 183 -10.68 9.39 0.40
N ALA A 184 -11.18 8.37 -0.30
CA ALA A 184 -12.44 8.46 -1.03
C ALA A 184 -13.64 8.60 -0.09
N PHE A 185 -13.68 7.83 1.01
CA PHE A 185 -14.70 7.96 2.06
C PHE A 185 -14.66 9.34 2.71
N GLY A 186 -13.49 9.78 3.16
CA GLY A 186 -13.31 11.08 3.78
C GLY A 186 -13.69 12.24 2.88
N ALA A 187 -13.37 12.16 1.58
CA ALA A 187 -13.75 13.16 0.60
C ALA A 187 -15.27 13.25 0.39
N LYS A 188 -15.99 12.13 0.49
CA LYS A 188 -17.45 12.10 0.36
C LYS A 188 -18.19 12.50 1.62
N VAL A 189 -17.69 12.14 2.80
CA VAL A 189 -18.40 12.25 4.07
C VAL A 189 -17.86 13.41 4.93
N MET A 190 -16.54 13.52 5.04
CA MET A 190 -15.92 14.47 5.98
C MET A 190 -15.62 15.82 5.35
N ALA A 191 -15.09 15.85 4.12
CA ALA A 191 -14.73 17.10 3.47
C ALA A 191 -15.93 18.05 3.26
N PRO A 192 -17.13 17.61 2.83
CA PRO A 192 -18.30 18.49 2.76
C PRO A 192 -18.67 19.09 4.11
N THR A 193 -18.54 18.32 5.19
CA THR A 193 -18.82 18.81 6.55
C THR A 193 -17.80 19.88 7.00
N LEU A 194 -16.50 19.67 6.68
CA LEU A 194 -15.45 20.66 6.91
C LEU A 194 -15.74 21.95 6.14
N ILE A 195 -16.09 21.85 4.85
CA ILE A 195 -16.40 23.00 3.99
C ILE A 195 -17.62 23.77 4.51
N ALA A 196 -18.67 23.06 4.93
CA ALA A 196 -19.87 23.67 5.51
C ALA A 196 -19.59 24.43 6.83
N ARG A 197 -18.50 24.09 7.52
CA ARG A 197 -18.02 24.77 8.73
C ARG A 197 -16.97 25.85 8.47
N GLY A 198 -16.79 26.26 7.21
CA GLY A 198 -15.93 27.37 6.81
C GLY A 198 -14.47 27.02 6.51
N TYR A 199 -14.13 25.74 6.41
CA TYR A 199 -12.80 25.34 5.91
C TYR A 199 -12.71 25.60 4.41
N PRO A 200 -11.65 26.20 3.90
CA PRO A 200 -11.42 26.30 2.46
C PRO A 200 -11.45 24.91 1.81
N PRO A 201 -12.08 24.71 0.64
CA PRO A 201 -12.19 23.39 0.01
C PRO A 201 -10.84 22.67 -0.18
N ALA A 202 -9.79 23.42 -0.56
CA ALA A 202 -8.45 22.88 -0.70
C ALA A 202 -7.88 22.39 0.63
N GLN A 203 -8.13 23.09 1.73
CA GLN A 203 -7.67 22.73 3.06
C GLN A 203 -8.44 21.51 3.61
N ALA A 204 -9.77 21.46 3.40
CA ALA A 204 -10.57 20.29 3.72
C ALA A 204 -10.08 19.04 2.98
N GLY A 205 -9.78 19.21 1.67
CA GLY A 205 -9.16 18.14 0.87
C GLY A 205 -7.80 17.71 1.37
N ALA A 206 -6.94 18.65 1.74
CA ALA A 206 -5.60 18.39 2.26
C ALA A 206 -5.64 17.63 3.61
N ILE A 207 -6.56 18.00 4.51
CA ILE A 207 -6.75 17.30 5.79
C ILE A 207 -7.17 15.85 5.53
N VAL A 208 -8.19 15.65 4.69
CA VAL A 208 -8.68 14.30 4.36
C VAL A 208 -7.59 13.45 3.72
N ALA A 209 -6.86 13.97 2.73
CA ALA A 209 -5.75 13.26 2.11
C ALA A 209 -4.66 12.90 3.14
N GLY A 210 -4.27 13.89 3.98
CA GLY A 210 -3.23 13.72 4.98
C GLY A 210 -3.54 12.65 6.02
N VAL A 211 -4.75 12.65 6.58
CA VAL A 211 -5.12 11.66 7.60
C VAL A 211 -5.33 10.26 7.03
N SER A 212 -5.74 10.16 5.76
CA SER A 212 -5.99 8.86 5.11
C SER A 212 -4.72 8.03 4.90
N MET A 213 -3.53 8.63 4.91
CA MET A 213 -2.28 7.87 4.79
C MET A 213 -2.06 6.91 5.96
N LEU A 214 -2.65 7.18 7.13
CA LEU A 214 -2.50 6.35 8.32
C LEU A 214 -3.05 4.94 8.16
N ASP A 215 -4.00 4.73 7.25
CA ASP A 215 -4.67 3.45 7.01
C ASP A 215 -3.71 2.32 6.58
N ASN A 216 -2.66 2.65 5.86
CA ASN A 216 -1.65 1.65 5.46
C ASN A 216 -0.50 1.52 6.46
N ILE A 217 -0.54 2.26 7.59
CA ILE A 217 0.49 2.23 8.63
C ILE A 217 -0.06 1.61 9.91
N ILE A 218 -1.27 2.02 10.33
CA ILE A 218 -1.92 1.45 11.51
C ILE A 218 -2.55 0.11 11.13
N PRO A 219 -2.28 -0.97 11.88
CA PRO A 219 -2.79 -2.31 11.57
C PRO A 219 -4.31 -2.46 11.59
N PRO A 220 -4.86 -3.36 10.74
CA PRO A 220 -4.18 -4.19 9.76
C PRO A 220 -3.76 -3.41 8.51
N SER A 221 -2.53 -3.61 8.04
CA SER A 221 -1.91 -2.85 6.95
C SER A 221 -1.53 -3.74 5.78
N ILE A 222 -2.07 -3.48 4.61
CA ILE A 222 -1.71 -4.19 3.37
C ILE A 222 -0.25 -3.92 3.01
N ALA A 223 0.26 -2.71 3.25
CA ALA A 223 1.64 -2.35 2.97
C ALA A 223 2.64 -3.22 3.75
N PHE A 224 2.39 -3.47 5.04
CA PHE A 224 3.22 -4.39 5.82
C PHE A 224 3.10 -5.83 5.39
N LEU A 225 1.93 -6.28 4.91
CA LEU A 225 1.78 -7.62 4.34
C LEU A 225 2.61 -7.79 3.06
N LEU A 226 2.60 -6.77 2.18
CA LEU A 226 3.43 -6.77 0.97
C LEU A 226 4.92 -6.81 1.32
N LEU A 227 5.35 -5.98 2.27
CA LEU A 227 6.74 -5.97 2.72
C LEU A 227 7.16 -7.30 3.32
N ALA A 228 6.37 -7.86 4.24
CA ALA A 228 6.63 -9.15 4.84
C ALA A 228 6.73 -10.27 3.79
N THR A 229 5.84 -10.23 2.80
CA THR A 229 5.84 -11.20 1.69
C THR A 229 7.09 -11.09 0.82
N ALA A 230 7.57 -9.87 0.58
CA ALA A 230 8.76 -9.61 -0.23
C ALA A 230 10.08 -9.92 0.51
N THR A 231 10.13 -9.69 1.83
CA THR A 231 11.36 -9.70 2.62
C THR A 231 11.44 -10.84 3.65
N ASN A 232 10.39 -11.64 3.81
CA ASN A 232 10.24 -12.67 4.84
C ASN A 232 10.34 -12.16 6.29
N LEU A 233 10.06 -10.87 6.51
CA LEU A 233 9.97 -10.30 7.86
C LEU A 233 8.71 -10.79 8.59
N SER A 234 8.77 -10.82 9.92
CA SER A 234 7.62 -11.16 10.76
C SER A 234 6.50 -10.14 10.61
N VAL A 235 5.33 -10.58 10.13
CA VAL A 235 4.13 -9.72 10.00
C VAL A 235 3.73 -9.18 11.36
N GLY A 236 3.68 -10.01 12.39
CA GLY A 236 3.30 -9.58 13.74
C GLY A 236 4.20 -8.46 14.28
N SER A 237 5.52 -8.58 14.06
CA SER A 237 6.48 -7.54 14.48
C SER A 237 6.31 -6.24 13.68
N LEU A 238 6.08 -6.34 12.36
CA LEU A 238 5.80 -5.17 11.52
C LEU A 238 4.51 -4.46 11.93
N LEU A 239 3.45 -5.21 12.26
CA LEU A 239 2.19 -4.63 12.71
C LEU A 239 2.36 -3.88 14.05
N VAL A 240 3.12 -4.45 15.00
CA VAL A 240 3.44 -3.75 16.27
C VAL A 240 4.22 -2.46 16.00
N GLY A 241 5.26 -2.53 15.16
CA GLY A 241 6.01 -1.33 14.73
C GLY A 241 5.12 -0.29 14.04
N GLY A 242 4.14 -0.74 13.27
CA GLY A 242 3.13 0.11 12.61
C GLY A 242 2.24 0.87 13.59
N PHE A 243 1.87 0.29 14.73
CA PHE A 243 1.14 1.01 15.78
C PHE A 243 1.96 2.15 16.36
N VAL A 244 3.24 1.89 16.67
CA VAL A 244 4.14 2.91 17.23
C VAL A 244 4.34 4.04 16.21
N ALA A 245 4.70 3.70 14.97
CA ALA A 245 4.89 4.68 13.91
C ALA A 245 3.59 5.44 13.60
N GLY A 246 2.46 4.75 13.53
CA GLY A 246 1.13 5.35 13.35
C GLY A 246 0.76 6.34 14.45
N GLY A 247 1.09 6.03 15.71
CA GLY A 247 0.92 6.94 16.84
C GLY A 247 1.76 8.21 16.71
N VAL A 248 3.04 8.09 16.34
CA VAL A 248 3.93 9.23 16.11
C VAL A 248 3.42 10.10 14.95
N LEU A 249 3.00 9.48 13.84
CA LEU A 249 2.46 10.19 12.68
C LEU A 249 1.10 10.84 12.97
N ALA A 250 0.23 10.18 13.74
CA ALA A 250 -1.03 10.77 14.17
C ALA A 250 -0.81 12.00 15.05
N LEU A 251 0.16 11.95 15.97
CA LEU A 251 0.54 13.11 16.78
C LEU A 251 1.11 14.24 15.90
N ALA A 252 1.98 13.93 14.96
CA ALA A 252 2.54 14.90 14.03
C ALA A 252 1.45 15.56 13.16
N LEU A 253 0.49 14.76 12.66
CA LEU A 253 -0.66 15.28 11.93
C LEU A 253 -1.58 16.12 12.83
N ALA A 254 -1.79 15.73 14.09
CA ALA A 254 -2.57 16.55 15.04
C ALA A 254 -1.96 17.93 15.23
N ILE A 255 -0.64 18.00 15.37
CA ILE A 255 0.13 19.26 15.46
C ILE A 255 0.04 20.02 14.12
N GLY A 256 0.28 19.35 12.99
CA GLY A 256 0.23 19.94 11.66
C GLY A 256 -1.14 20.53 11.34
N ILE A 257 -2.23 19.82 11.66
CA ILE A 257 -3.61 20.31 11.53
C ILE A 257 -3.82 21.55 12.42
N HIS A 258 -3.42 21.45 13.70
CA HIS A 258 -3.58 22.57 14.63
C HIS A 258 -2.87 23.84 14.15
N LEU A 259 -1.68 23.70 13.56
CA LEU A 259 -0.90 24.81 13.01
C LEU A 259 -1.49 25.35 11.70
N SER A 260 -2.01 24.48 10.85
CA SER A 260 -2.58 24.82 9.54
C SER A 260 -3.92 25.55 9.62
N VAL A 261 -4.71 25.28 10.68
CA VAL A 261 -6.10 25.73 10.84
C VAL A 261 -6.21 26.87 11.86
N ARG A 262 -5.18 27.74 11.95
CA ARG A 262 -5.16 28.83 12.95
C ARG A 262 -6.31 29.83 12.82
N ASN A 263 -6.83 30.03 11.61
CA ASN A 263 -7.83 31.05 11.30
C ASN A 263 -9.29 30.53 11.31
N VAL A 264 -9.49 29.21 11.50
CA VAL A 264 -10.84 28.63 11.58
C VAL A 264 -11.15 28.34 13.05
N VAL A 265 -12.10 29.09 13.61
CA VAL A 265 -12.63 28.83 14.95
C VAL A 265 -13.77 27.83 14.82
N ASP A 266 -13.44 26.55 14.92
CA ASP A 266 -14.40 25.44 14.83
C ASP A 266 -14.30 24.59 16.10
N ALA A 267 -14.68 25.19 17.23
CA ALA A 267 -14.88 24.46 18.47
C ALA A 267 -16.37 24.14 18.60
N GLY A 268 -16.73 22.87 18.41
CA GLY A 268 -18.09 22.38 18.65
C GLY A 268 -18.43 22.36 20.14
N PRO A 269 -19.72 22.17 20.51
CA PRO A 269 -20.10 21.96 21.90
C PRO A 269 -19.45 20.66 22.42
N LYS A 270 -19.07 20.68 23.71
CA LYS A 270 -18.52 19.49 24.37
C LYS A 270 -19.63 18.46 24.55
N ALA A 271 -19.43 17.27 23.98
CA ALA A 271 -20.38 16.16 24.13
C ALA A 271 -20.54 15.78 25.61
N THR A 272 -21.77 15.48 26.00
CA THR A 272 -22.09 15.00 27.33
C THR A 272 -21.48 13.61 27.57
N GLY A 273 -21.35 13.21 28.84
CA GLY A 273 -20.86 11.86 29.18
C GLY A 273 -21.75 10.76 28.57
N VAL A 274 -23.06 10.97 28.55
CA VAL A 274 -24.03 10.03 27.96
C VAL A 274 -23.84 9.91 26.42
N GLU A 275 -23.64 11.03 25.72
CA GLU A 275 -23.38 11.03 24.30
C GLU A 275 -22.06 10.33 23.95
N ARG A 276 -21.00 10.52 24.77
CA ARG A 276 -19.72 9.82 24.59
C ARG A 276 -19.88 8.32 24.74
N VAL A 277 -20.55 7.86 25.79
CA VAL A 277 -20.81 6.43 26.01
C VAL A 277 -21.68 5.87 24.88
N ARG A 278 -22.75 6.56 24.48
CA ARG A 278 -23.62 6.11 23.39
C ARG A 278 -22.88 6.02 22.05
N SER A 279 -22.05 7.01 21.73
CA SER A 279 -21.25 6.98 20.49
C SER A 279 -20.17 5.90 20.53
N PHE A 280 -19.53 5.67 21.68
CA PHE A 280 -18.58 4.58 21.89
C PHE A 280 -19.22 3.21 21.65
N VAL A 281 -20.37 2.94 22.33
CA VAL A 281 -21.12 1.69 22.15
C VAL A 281 -21.50 1.50 20.69
N GLY A 282 -21.90 2.58 20.00
CA GLY A 282 -22.20 2.53 18.56
C GLY A 282 -20.98 2.24 17.67
N ALA A 283 -19.77 2.61 18.11
CA ALA A 283 -18.51 2.39 17.41
C ALA A 283 -17.85 1.03 17.73
N LEU A 284 -18.22 0.39 18.86
CA LEU A 284 -17.65 -0.88 19.31
C LEU A 284 -17.59 -1.96 18.22
N PRO A 285 -18.62 -2.14 17.38
CA PRO A 285 -18.54 -3.15 16.31
C PRO A 285 -17.43 -2.90 15.29
N ALA A 286 -17.13 -1.65 14.97
CA ALA A 286 -16.03 -1.31 14.08
C ALA A 286 -14.66 -1.43 14.75
N ILE A 287 -14.54 -0.92 16.00
CA ILE A 287 -13.32 -1.04 16.81
C ILE A 287 -13.01 -2.50 17.11
N GLY A 288 -14.04 -3.30 17.39
CA GLY A 288 -13.92 -4.73 17.70
C GLY A 288 -13.24 -5.53 16.58
N LEU A 289 -13.45 -5.17 15.31
CA LEU A 289 -12.75 -5.81 14.21
C LEU A 289 -11.24 -5.63 14.32
N GLY A 290 -10.77 -4.39 14.48
CA GLY A 290 -9.34 -4.11 14.63
C GLY A 290 -8.73 -4.85 15.82
N ILE A 291 -9.45 -4.88 16.95
CA ILE A 291 -9.01 -5.62 18.15
C ILE A 291 -8.89 -7.11 17.86
N VAL A 292 -9.91 -7.73 17.27
CA VAL A 292 -9.91 -9.17 16.95
C VAL A 292 -8.73 -9.55 16.05
N VAL A 293 -8.49 -8.76 15.01
CA VAL A 293 -7.40 -9.01 14.08
C VAL A 293 -6.04 -8.86 14.76
N VAL A 294 -5.81 -7.73 15.41
CA VAL A 294 -4.49 -7.41 15.97
C VAL A 294 -4.15 -8.31 17.16
N VAL A 295 -5.09 -8.46 18.09
CA VAL A 295 -4.93 -9.31 19.28
C VAL A 295 -4.78 -10.78 18.85
N GLY A 296 -5.61 -11.25 17.91
CA GLY A 296 -5.55 -12.61 17.39
C GLY A 296 -4.19 -12.95 16.78
N ILE A 297 -3.63 -12.06 15.95
CA ILE A 297 -2.31 -12.26 15.34
C ILE A 297 -1.19 -12.11 16.38
N ARG A 298 -1.27 -11.11 17.26
CA ARG A 298 -0.22 -10.82 18.24
C ARG A 298 0.00 -11.94 19.25
N PHE A 299 -1.07 -12.54 19.74
CA PHE A 299 -1.01 -13.65 20.70
C PHE A 299 -0.87 -15.02 20.02
N GLY A 300 -0.74 -15.07 18.69
CA GLY A 300 -0.58 -16.32 17.95
C GLY A 300 -1.81 -17.22 17.96
N VAL A 301 -2.99 -16.69 18.30
CA VAL A 301 -4.27 -17.43 18.31
C VAL A 301 -4.68 -17.80 16.90
N VAL A 302 -4.42 -16.88 15.95
CA VAL A 302 -4.70 -17.07 14.52
C VAL A 302 -3.54 -16.57 13.67
N THR A 303 -3.36 -17.19 12.51
CA THR A 303 -2.47 -16.69 11.48
C THR A 303 -3.05 -15.44 10.83
N VAL A 304 -2.24 -14.68 10.10
CA VAL A 304 -2.69 -13.46 9.40
C VAL A 304 -3.80 -13.76 8.40
N THR A 305 -3.71 -14.88 7.70
CA THR A 305 -4.70 -15.32 6.70
C THR A 305 -6.02 -15.73 7.37
N GLU A 306 -5.95 -16.46 8.48
CA GLU A 306 -7.14 -16.81 9.27
C GLU A 306 -7.79 -15.56 9.88
N ALA A 307 -6.98 -14.63 10.40
CA ALA A 307 -7.47 -13.35 10.92
C ALA A 307 -8.22 -12.54 9.85
N SER A 308 -7.73 -12.56 8.61
CA SER A 308 -8.38 -11.86 7.50
C SER A 308 -9.73 -12.50 7.12
N ALA A 309 -9.82 -13.84 7.13
CA ALA A 309 -11.07 -14.57 6.91
C ALA A 309 -12.07 -14.31 8.05
N LEU A 310 -11.60 -14.33 9.31
CA LEU A 310 -12.40 -13.95 10.47
C LEU A 310 -12.88 -12.50 10.39
N ALA A 311 -12.07 -11.58 9.86
CA ALA A 311 -12.45 -10.19 9.64
C ALA A 311 -13.65 -10.08 8.69
N VAL A 312 -13.67 -10.84 7.59
CA VAL A 312 -14.82 -10.88 6.66
C VAL A 312 -16.05 -11.44 7.37
N ALA A 313 -15.91 -12.58 8.04
CA ALA A 313 -17.02 -13.20 8.77
C ALA A 313 -17.60 -12.26 9.83
N TYR A 314 -16.72 -11.62 10.61
CA TYR A 314 -17.10 -10.61 11.62
C TYR A 314 -17.84 -9.43 10.99
N SER A 315 -17.32 -8.87 9.88
CA SER A 315 -17.93 -7.75 9.18
C SER A 315 -19.32 -8.10 8.66
N LEU A 316 -19.47 -9.28 8.03
CA LEU A 316 -20.76 -9.78 7.54
C LEU A 316 -21.76 -9.94 8.68
N VAL A 317 -21.39 -10.68 9.74
CA VAL A 317 -22.28 -10.93 10.89
C VAL A 317 -22.70 -9.60 11.54
N THR A 318 -21.72 -8.72 11.78
CA THR A 318 -21.99 -7.40 12.40
C THR A 318 -22.96 -6.59 11.56
N CYS A 319 -22.73 -6.48 10.26
CA CYS A 319 -23.62 -5.72 9.38
C CYS A 319 -24.99 -6.35 9.20
N LEU A 320 -25.09 -7.69 9.21
CA LEU A 320 -26.38 -8.40 9.20
C LEU A 320 -27.18 -8.14 10.50
N VAL A 321 -26.54 -8.24 11.67
CA VAL A 321 -27.18 -7.95 12.97
C VAL A 321 -27.65 -6.50 13.03
N LEU A 322 -26.87 -5.57 12.49
CA LEU A 322 -27.23 -4.15 12.42
C LEU A 322 -28.23 -3.84 11.28
N ARG A 323 -28.60 -4.84 10.48
CA ARG A 323 -29.48 -4.69 9.31
C ARG A 323 -29.06 -3.57 8.36
N SER A 324 -27.74 -3.39 8.22
CA SER A 324 -27.14 -2.29 7.45
C SER A 324 -26.73 -2.70 6.03
N LEU A 325 -26.69 -3.99 5.70
CA LEU A 325 -26.37 -4.51 4.38
C LEU A 325 -27.61 -5.02 3.65
N ASN A 326 -27.61 -4.84 2.33
CA ASN A 326 -28.52 -5.49 1.40
C ASN A 326 -27.73 -6.21 0.31
N GLY A 327 -28.39 -7.04 -0.52
CA GLY A 327 -27.70 -7.81 -1.56
C GLY A 327 -26.91 -6.95 -2.55
N ARG A 328 -27.37 -5.74 -2.83
CA ARG A 328 -26.68 -4.81 -3.76
C ARG A 328 -25.40 -4.26 -3.15
N THR A 329 -25.40 -3.90 -1.87
CA THR A 329 -24.21 -3.40 -1.17
C THR A 329 -23.17 -4.49 -1.00
N VAL A 330 -23.55 -5.73 -0.74
CA VAL A 330 -22.63 -6.89 -0.69
C VAL A 330 -21.96 -7.12 -2.05
N VAL A 331 -22.74 -7.10 -3.15
CA VAL A 331 -22.18 -7.25 -4.50
C VAL A 331 -21.25 -6.09 -4.85
N ALA A 332 -21.59 -4.86 -4.45
CA ALA A 332 -20.71 -3.71 -4.64
C ALA A 332 -19.38 -3.85 -3.89
N ALA A 333 -19.42 -4.26 -2.62
CA ALA A 333 -18.23 -4.52 -1.81
C ALA A 333 -17.36 -5.63 -2.43
N LEU A 334 -17.96 -6.75 -2.84
CA LEU A 334 -17.26 -7.84 -3.52
C LEU A 334 -16.59 -7.38 -4.81
N ARG A 335 -17.32 -6.64 -5.66
CA ARG A 335 -16.77 -6.13 -6.93
C ARG A 335 -15.60 -5.19 -6.71
N LYS A 336 -15.69 -4.28 -5.75
CA LYS A 336 -14.64 -3.30 -5.46
C LYS A 336 -13.41 -3.98 -4.88
N SER A 337 -13.57 -4.83 -3.84
CA SER A 337 -12.47 -5.56 -3.24
C SER A 337 -11.78 -6.52 -4.22
N ALA A 338 -12.55 -7.20 -5.09
CA ALA A 338 -11.99 -8.06 -6.13
C ALA A 338 -11.15 -7.27 -7.16
N THR A 339 -11.61 -6.07 -7.55
CA THR A 339 -10.86 -5.22 -8.49
C THR A 339 -9.54 -4.74 -7.86
N GLU A 340 -9.57 -4.29 -6.61
CA GLU A 340 -8.37 -3.86 -5.88
C GLU A 340 -7.42 -5.04 -5.64
N ALA A 341 -7.93 -6.19 -5.22
CA ALA A 341 -7.14 -7.40 -5.02
C ALA A 341 -6.48 -7.89 -6.32
N ALA A 342 -7.19 -7.81 -7.45
CA ALA A 342 -6.63 -8.17 -8.76
C ALA A 342 -5.49 -7.23 -9.17
N ALA A 343 -5.64 -5.92 -8.94
CA ALA A 343 -4.59 -4.95 -9.23
C ALA A 343 -3.33 -5.20 -8.38
N VAL A 344 -3.50 -5.46 -7.09
CA VAL A 344 -2.39 -5.82 -6.18
C VAL A 344 -1.75 -7.15 -6.60
N GLY A 345 -2.55 -8.16 -6.92
CA GLY A 345 -2.06 -9.47 -7.37
C GLY A 345 -1.24 -9.36 -8.66
N LEU A 346 -1.71 -8.58 -9.64
CA LEU A 346 -0.97 -8.33 -10.88
C LEU A 346 0.38 -7.63 -10.61
N LEU A 347 0.38 -6.66 -9.71
CA LEU A 347 1.59 -5.94 -9.33
C LEU A 347 2.63 -6.87 -8.69
N ILE A 348 2.19 -7.73 -7.75
CA ILE A 348 3.05 -8.71 -7.08
C ILE A 348 3.61 -9.70 -8.11
N GLY A 349 2.75 -10.24 -8.98
CA GLY A 349 3.17 -11.17 -10.02
C GLY A 349 4.20 -10.56 -10.98
N ALA A 350 4.03 -9.29 -11.34
CA ALA A 350 4.93 -8.59 -12.23
C ALA A 350 6.27 -8.20 -11.58
N SER A 351 6.26 -7.87 -10.29
CA SER A 351 7.48 -7.48 -9.56
C SER A 351 8.34 -8.68 -9.15
N ALA A 352 7.78 -9.87 -9.00
CA ALA A 352 8.51 -11.05 -8.55
C ALA A 352 9.67 -11.48 -9.47
N PRO A 353 9.51 -11.60 -10.80
CA PRO A 353 10.63 -11.92 -11.69
C PRO A 353 11.66 -10.78 -11.74
N PHE A 354 11.26 -9.52 -11.61
CA PHE A 354 12.18 -8.40 -11.53
C PHE A 354 13.02 -8.44 -10.24
N ALA A 355 12.40 -8.69 -9.08
CA ALA A 355 13.09 -8.87 -7.82
C ALA A 355 14.06 -10.08 -7.85
N PHE A 356 13.66 -11.17 -8.51
CA PHE A 356 14.54 -12.32 -8.73
C PHE A 356 15.76 -11.95 -9.56
N MET A 357 15.62 -11.15 -10.61
CA MET A 357 16.73 -10.68 -11.43
C MET A 357 17.72 -9.82 -10.62
N LEU A 358 17.20 -8.91 -9.78
CA LEU A 358 18.04 -8.12 -8.87
C LEU A 358 18.84 -9.02 -7.89
N ALA A 359 18.23 -10.12 -7.43
CA ALA A 359 18.88 -11.07 -6.55
C ALA A 359 19.97 -11.90 -7.28
N VAL A 360 19.74 -12.32 -8.53
CA VAL A 360 20.72 -13.03 -9.37
C VAL A 360 21.93 -12.14 -9.62
N ASP A 361 21.72 -10.87 -9.92
CA ASP A 361 22.79 -9.89 -10.14
C ASP A 361 23.47 -9.44 -8.84
N ARG A 362 23.00 -9.92 -7.66
CA ARG A 362 23.51 -9.55 -6.33
C ARG A 362 23.59 -8.05 -6.10
N VAL A 363 22.60 -7.31 -6.59
CA VAL A 363 22.60 -5.85 -6.49
C VAL A 363 22.61 -5.40 -5.02
N SER A 364 21.87 -6.08 -4.14
CA SER A 364 21.86 -5.78 -2.71
C SER A 364 23.23 -5.99 -2.07
N ASP A 365 23.96 -7.09 -2.44
CA ASP A 365 25.29 -7.40 -1.91
C ASP A 365 26.31 -6.34 -2.36
N GLN A 366 26.24 -5.90 -3.62
CA GLN A 366 27.09 -4.83 -4.15
C GLN A 366 26.85 -3.52 -3.41
N MET A 367 25.59 -3.15 -3.17
CA MET A 367 25.23 -1.97 -2.40
C MET A 367 25.73 -2.06 -0.95
N ALA A 368 25.58 -3.23 -0.29
CA ALA A 368 26.07 -3.46 1.06
C ALA A 368 27.62 -3.37 1.13
N ALA A 369 28.30 -3.92 0.12
CA ALA A 369 29.76 -3.80 0.01
C ALA A 369 30.23 -2.33 -0.13
N LEU A 370 29.50 -1.50 -0.89
CA LEU A 370 29.78 -0.07 -0.98
C LEU A 370 29.60 0.61 0.37
N VAL A 371 28.53 0.31 1.11
CA VAL A 371 28.30 0.86 2.46
C VAL A 371 29.45 0.54 3.39
N THR A 372 29.92 -0.70 3.40
CA THR A 372 31.05 -1.12 4.23
C THR A 372 32.37 -0.51 3.77
N ALA A 373 32.61 -0.42 2.45
CA ALA A 373 33.83 0.18 1.90
C ALA A 373 33.96 1.67 2.22
N PHE A 374 32.84 2.40 2.22
CA PHE A 374 32.81 3.84 2.60
C PHE A 374 32.73 4.05 4.13
N GLY A 375 32.66 3.00 4.94
CA GLY A 375 32.50 3.11 6.39
C GLY A 375 31.18 3.83 6.77
N ALA A 376 30.16 3.73 5.94
CA ALA A 376 28.89 4.41 6.15
C ALA A 376 28.15 3.76 7.33
N GLY A 377 28.01 4.51 8.43
CA GLY A 377 27.28 4.06 9.61
C GLY A 377 25.75 4.10 9.40
N PRO A 378 24.96 3.63 10.39
CA PRO A 378 23.50 3.48 10.31
C PRO A 378 22.79 4.80 9.96
N TYR A 379 23.33 5.95 10.43
CA TYR A 379 22.77 7.28 10.10
C TYR A 379 22.86 7.62 8.62
N ALA A 380 24.03 7.39 8.00
CA ALA A 380 24.22 7.68 6.59
C ALA A 380 23.34 6.79 5.71
N VAL A 381 23.26 5.51 6.06
CA VAL A 381 22.46 4.54 5.31
C VAL A 381 20.96 4.84 5.42
N ILE A 382 20.45 5.17 6.61
CA ILE A 382 19.02 5.47 6.76
C ILE A 382 18.64 6.79 6.08
N LEU A 383 19.53 7.78 6.08
CA LEU A 383 19.32 9.04 5.38
C LEU A 383 19.28 8.81 3.86
N LEU A 384 20.26 8.07 3.33
CA LEU A 384 20.32 7.73 1.90
C LEU A 384 19.12 6.89 1.48
N ALA A 385 18.74 5.88 2.26
CA ALA A 385 17.56 5.07 2.01
C ALA A 385 16.29 5.92 1.99
N ASN A 386 16.12 6.83 2.95
CA ASN A 386 14.98 7.74 2.96
C ASN A 386 14.94 8.62 1.70
N LEU A 387 16.10 9.13 1.25
CA LEU A 387 16.17 9.92 0.02
C LEU A 387 15.81 9.10 -1.21
N VAL A 388 16.35 7.87 -1.32
CA VAL A 388 16.02 6.95 -2.43
C VAL A 388 14.53 6.62 -2.43
N LEU A 389 13.94 6.32 -1.28
CA LEU A 389 12.52 6.01 -1.14
C LEU A 389 11.63 7.21 -1.49
N LEU A 390 11.99 8.43 -1.05
CA LEU A 390 11.26 9.65 -1.41
C LEU A 390 11.30 9.91 -2.91
N VAL A 391 12.47 9.74 -3.55
CA VAL A 391 12.62 9.92 -5.00
C VAL A 391 11.89 8.82 -5.76
N ALA A 392 12.03 7.56 -5.38
CA ALA A 392 11.36 6.44 -6.02
C ALA A 392 9.83 6.56 -5.92
N GLY A 393 9.32 7.01 -4.77
CA GLY A 393 7.90 7.25 -4.58
C GLY A 393 7.32 8.35 -5.49
N LEU A 394 8.13 9.21 -6.08
CA LEU A 394 7.65 10.17 -7.10
C LEU A 394 7.25 9.49 -8.41
N PHE A 395 7.71 8.27 -8.67
CA PHE A 395 7.52 7.56 -9.94
C PHE A 395 6.82 6.22 -9.78
N LEU A 396 6.95 5.58 -8.61
CA LEU A 396 6.41 4.26 -8.35
C LEU A 396 5.18 4.34 -7.44
N ASP A 397 4.21 3.47 -7.73
CA ASP A 397 3.14 3.19 -6.77
C ASP A 397 3.70 2.58 -5.48
N ILE A 398 3.00 2.83 -4.37
CA ILE A 398 3.43 2.41 -3.02
C ILE A 398 3.69 0.91 -2.94
N GLY A 399 2.75 0.10 -3.46
CA GLY A 399 2.88 -1.36 -3.46
C GLY A 399 4.10 -1.84 -4.24
N ALA A 400 4.32 -1.25 -5.42
CA ALA A 400 5.48 -1.55 -6.25
C ALA A 400 6.80 -1.14 -5.60
N ALA A 401 6.84 0.06 -5.04
CA ALA A 401 8.04 0.53 -4.35
C ALA A 401 8.40 -0.38 -3.17
N ILE A 402 7.41 -0.85 -2.40
CA ILE A 402 7.63 -1.83 -1.33
C ILE A 402 8.21 -3.14 -1.89
N LEU A 403 7.61 -3.68 -2.95
CA LEU A 403 8.00 -4.98 -3.50
C LEU A 403 9.38 -4.97 -4.17
N LEU A 404 9.78 -3.83 -4.74
CA LEU A 404 11.08 -3.68 -5.41
C LEU A 404 12.17 -3.22 -4.45
N LEU A 405 11.91 -2.17 -3.68
CA LEU A 405 12.93 -1.55 -2.83
C LEU A 405 13.06 -2.22 -1.47
N GLY A 406 12.01 -2.90 -0.99
CA GLY A 406 12.08 -3.66 0.27
C GLY A 406 13.20 -4.70 0.26
N PRO A 407 13.18 -5.68 -0.66
CA PRO A 407 14.23 -6.69 -0.76
C PRO A 407 15.60 -6.11 -1.13
N LEU A 408 15.63 -4.98 -1.85
CA LEU A 408 16.87 -4.33 -2.27
C LEU A 408 17.57 -3.60 -1.11
N LEU A 409 16.83 -2.79 -0.35
CA LEU A 409 17.40 -1.91 0.68
C LEU A 409 17.53 -2.57 2.05
N LEU A 410 16.69 -3.58 2.35
CA LEU A 410 16.73 -4.25 3.66
C LEU A 410 18.09 -4.88 3.98
N PRO A 411 18.74 -5.67 3.09
CA PRO A 411 20.07 -6.21 3.37
C PRO A 411 21.12 -5.12 3.59
N VAL A 412 21.04 -4.01 2.87
CA VAL A 412 21.94 -2.85 2.99
C VAL A 412 21.79 -2.20 4.37
N ALA A 413 20.54 -2.03 4.83
CA ALA A 413 20.24 -1.49 6.15
C ALA A 413 20.75 -2.39 7.28
N VAL A 414 20.54 -3.70 7.15
CA VAL A 414 21.02 -4.70 8.11
C VAL A 414 22.57 -4.74 8.16
N ALA A 415 23.23 -4.66 7.01
CA ALA A 415 24.71 -4.58 6.94
C ALA A 415 25.25 -3.33 7.63
N ALA A 416 24.49 -2.22 7.66
CA ALA A 416 24.84 -1.02 8.40
C ALA A 416 24.49 -1.07 9.90
N GLY A 417 23.93 -2.19 10.40
CA GLY A 417 23.58 -2.37 11.81
C GLY A 417 22.17 -1.89 12.21
N LEU A 418 21.29 -1.60 11.25
CA LEU A 418 19.89 -1.25 11.53
C LEU A 418 19.06 -2.52 11.80
N ASP A 419 18.11 -2.42 12.73
CA ASP A 419 17.14 -3.50 12.95
C ASP A 419 16.22 -3.66 11.73
N PRO A 420 16.03 -4.90 11.22
CA PRO A 420 15.24 -5.13 9.99
C PRO A 420 13.77 -4.75 10.12
N ILE A 421 13.16 -4.90 11.30
CA ILE A 421 11.76 -4.54 11.53
C ILE A 421 11.60 -3.02 11.58
N GLN A 422 12.49 -2.31 12.30
CA GLN A 422 12.47 -0.84 12.34
C GLN A 422 12.65 -0.24 10.95
N PHE A 423 13.65 -0.74 10.21
CA PHE A 423 13.88 -0.28 8.84
C PHE A 423 12.67 -0.55 7.95
N GLY A 424 12.06 -1.73 8.06
CA GLY A 424 10.84 -2.08 7.31
C GLY A 424 9.67 -1.14 7.62
N VAL A 425 9.48 -0.76 8.88
CA VAL A 425 8.46 0.21 9.29
C VAL A 425 8.76 1.59 8.69
N ILE A 426 10.00 2.07 8.76
CA ILE A 426 10.42 3.37 8.21
C ILE A 426 10.24 3.39 6.69
N LEU A 427 10.58 2.30 6.00
CA LEU A 427 10.39 2.16 4.56
C LEU A 427 8.91 2.35 4.18
N VAL A 428 7.99 1.68 4.87
CA VAL A 428 6.56 1.84 4.61
C VAL A 428 6.09 3.25 4.94
N VAL A 429 6.50 3.81 6.09
CA VAL A 429 6.15 5.19 6.48
C VAL A 429 6.60 6.20 5.43
N ASN A 430 7.84 6.08 4.95
CA ASN A 430 8.39 6.96 3.92
C ASN A 430 7.56 6.89 2.64
N LEU A 431 7.28 5.67 2.16
CA LEU A 431 6.49 5.46 0.94
C LEU A 431 5.03 5.91 1.11
N MET A 432 4.46 5.89 2.32
CA MET A 432 3.12 6.43 2.56
C MET A 432 3.08 7.95 2.46
N ILE A 433 4.13 8.64 2.91
CA ILE A 433 4.23 10.11 2.83
C ILE A 433 4.22 10.58 1.38
N HIS A 434 4.82 9.84 0.46
CA HIS A 434 4.82 10.25 -0.94
C HIS A 434 3.41 10.23 -1.58
N GLY A 435 2.47 9.48 -1.04
CA GLY A 435 1.06 9.56 -1.44
C GLY A 435 0.43 10.95 -1.32
N LEU A 436 1.12 11.88 -0.62
CA LEU A 436 0.78 13.30 -0.49
C LEU A 436 1.70 14.22 -1.29
N THR A 437 2.79 13.69 -1.86
CA THR A 437 3.87 14.48 -2.45
C THR A 437 3.68 14.64 -3.96
N PRO A 438 3.79 15.87 -4.53
CA PRO A 438 3.81 16.03 -5.98
C PRO A 438 5.00 15.27 -6.61
N PRO A 439 4.91 14.80 -7.87
CA PRO A 439 3.81 14.95 -8.82
C PRO A 439 2.72 13.88 -8.70
N LEU A 440 2.99 12.70 -8.16
CA LEU A 440 2.01 11.61 -8.13
C LEU A 440 0.93 11.78 -7.07
N GLY A 441 1.28 11.98 -5.82
CA GLY A 441 0.39 12.28 -4.70
C GLY A 441 -1.03 11.67 -4.80
N ILE A 442 -1.12 10.34 -4.94
CA ILE A 442 -2.36 9.64 -5.30
C ILE A 442 -3.56 10.00 -4.40
N LEU A 443 -3.30 10.20 -3.11
CA LEU A 443 -4.35 10.56 -2.15
C LEU A 443 -4.89 11.96 -2.43
N VAL A 444 -4.03 12.89 -2.83
CA VAL A 444 -4.43 14.24 -3.24
C VAL A 444 -5.27 14.21 -4.49
N TYR A 445 -4.90 13.41 -5.50
CA TYR A 445 -5.69 13.28 -6.73
C TYR A 445 -7.05 12.64 -6.49
N VAL A 446 -7.12 11.60 -5.66
CA VAL A 446 -8.39 10.96 -5.29
C VAL A 446 -9.35 11.97 -4.66
N VAL A 447 -8.87 12.71 -3.65
CA VAL A 447 -9.68 13.72 -2.97
C VAL A 447 -10.06 14.85 -3.90
N SER A 448 -9.12 15.38 -4.70
CA SER A 448 -9.35 16.45 -5.67
C SER A 448 -10.39 16.07 -6.70
N GLY A 449 -10.33 14.84 -7.22
CA GLY A 449 -11.28 14.32 -8.20
C GLY A 449 -12.70 14.22 -7.64
N ILE A 450 -12.87 13.75 -6.40
CA ILE A 450 -14.16 13.63 -5.75
C ILE A 450 -14.75 15.00 -5.41
N LEU A 451 -13.93 15.91 -4.88
CA LEU A 451 -14.36 17.27 -4.53
C LEU A 451 -14.47 18.21 -5.75
N ARG A 452 -13.98 17.76 -6.90
CA ARG A 452 -13.93 18.56 -8.15
C ARG A 452 -13.18 19.88 -7.98
N ILE A 453 -12.06 19.85 -7.27
CA ILE A 453 -11.18 21.01 -7.05
C ILE A 453 -9.81 20.77 -7.70
N PRO A 454 -9.08 21.81 -8.10
CA PRO A 454 -7.75 21.66 -8.70
C PRO A 454 -6.79 20.98 -7.75
N ALA A 455 -6.12 19.90 -8.17
CA ALA A 455 -5.14 19.18 -7.36
C ALA A 455 -4.00 20.08 -6.88
N GLY A 456 -3.53 21.02 -7.70
CA GLY A 456 -2.49 21.98 -7.31
C GLY A 456 -2.84 22.86 -6.11
N SER A 457 -4.14 23.14 -5.89
CA SER A 457 -4.58 23.86 -4.69
C SER A 457 -4.51 22.99 -3.43
N VAL A 458 -4.86 21.70 -3.55
CA VAL A 458 -4.76 20.74 -2.46
C VAL A 458 -3.31 20.44 -2.14
N PHE A 459 -2.43 20.29 -3.14
CA PHE A 459 -0.98 20.12 -2.93
C PHE A 459 -0.37 21.28 -2.14
N ARG A 460 -0.77 22.54 -2.42
CA ARG A 460 -0.30 23.69 -1.62
C ARG A 460 -0.84 23.64 -0.18
N ALA A 461 -2.09 23.25 -0.01
CA ALA A 461 -2.71 23.17 1.31
C ALA A 461 -2.18 22.01 2.16
N VAL A 462 -1.64 20.96 1.55
CA VAL A 462 -1.08 19.80 2.26
C VAL A 462 0.35 20.03 2.76
N LEU A 463 1.07 21.05 2.25
CA LEU A 463 2.48 21.31 2.61
C LEU A 463 2.76 21.38 4.12
N PRO A 464 1.95 22.05 4.96
CA PRO A 464 2.20 22.06 6.40
C PRO A 464 2.05 20.67 7.05
N LEU A 465 1.09 19.86 6.57
CA LEU A 465 0.90 18.49 7.02
C LEU A 465 2.06 17.61 6.56
N LEU A 466 2.48 17.76 5.31
CA LEU A 466 3.65 17.08 4.77
C LEU A 466 4.91 17.42 5.57
N GLY A 467 5.12 18.69 5.92
CA GLY A 467 6.22 19.12 6.77
C GLY A 467 6.21 18.43 8.14
N SER A 468 5.05 18.33 8.80
CA SER A 468 4.93 17.63 10.07
C SER A 468 5.22 16.13 9.96
N LEU A 469 4.81 15.50 8.86
CA LEU A 469 5.08 14.08 8.57
C LEU A 469 6.56 13.82 8.28
N LEU A 470 7.23 14.71 7.53
CA LEU A 470 8.67 14.60 7.29
C LEU A 470 9.48 14.75 8.58
N VAL A 471 9.06 15.62 9.51
CA VAL A 471 9.65 15.71 10.85
C VAL A 471 9.44 14.41 11.62
N ALA A 472 8.23 13.83 11.58
CA ALA A 472 7.96 12.55 12.22
C ALA A 472 8.80 11.40 11.60
N LEU A 473 8.95 11.36 10.27
CA LEU A 473 9.84 10.42 9.59
C LEU A 473 11.29 10.58 10.06
N ALA A 474 11.79 11.82 10.19
CA ALA A 474 13.12 12.08 10.68
C ALA A 474 13.30 11.60 12.14
N VAL A 475 12.31 11.84 13.00
CA VAL A 475 12.32 11.34 14.39
C VAL A 475 12.35 9.82 14.44
N LEU A 476 11.52 9.12 13.66
CA LEU A 476 11.50 7.66 13.57
C LEU A 476 12.82 7.12 13.03
N SER A 477 13.38 7.75 12.00
CA SER A 477 14.65 7.35 11.37
C SER A 477 15.83 7.53 12.31
N LEU A 478 15.92 8.67 12.98
CA LEU A 478 16.97 8.93 13.98
C LEU A 478 16.83 8.00 15.19
N GLY A 479 15.59 7.76 15.64
CA GLY A 479 15.31 6.82 16.72
C GLY A 479 15.80 5.41 16.40
N ALA A 480 15.58 4.93 15.18
CA ALA A 480 16.06 3.62 14.74
C ALA A 480 17.60 3.54 14.65
N ALA A 481 18.27 4.63 14.29
CA ALA A 481 19.71 4.67 14.22
C ALA A 481 20.37 4.77 15.61
N VAL A 482 19.70 5.42 16.58
CA VAL A 482 20.21 5.57 17.98
C VAL A 482 19.89 4.32 18.82
N TRP A 483 18.71 3.72 18.62
CA TRP A 483 18.21 2.60 19.40
C TRP A 483 17.82 1.42 18.51
N PRO A 484 18.79 0.67 17.99
CA PRO A 484 18.49 -0.50 17.15
C PRO A 484 17.68 -1.59 17.89
N SER A 485 17.76 -1.62 19.23
CA SER A 485 17.06 -2.59 20.08
C SER A 485 15.66 -2.16 20.56
N LEU A 486 15.17 -0.97 20.17
CA LEU A 486 13.87 -0.47 20.62
C LEU A 486 12.69 -1.45 20.38
N PRO A 487 12.63 -2.22 19.26
CA PRO A 487 11.61 -3.23 19.08
C PRO A 487 11.75 -4.44 20.00
N LEU A 488 12.95 -4.73 20.49
CA LEU A 488 13.19 -5.83 21.44
C LEU A 488 12.69 -5.44 22.85
N SER A 489 12.92 -4.17 23.25
CA SER A 489 12.42 -3.66 24.54
C SER A 489 10.88 -3.53 24.57
N ILE A 490 10.25 -3.20 23.41
CA ILE A 490 8.79 -3.21 23.30
C ILE A 490 8.23 -4.65 23.31
N LYS A 491 9.00 -5.65 22.83
CA LYS A 491 8.62 -7.07 22.97
C LYS A 491 8.53 -7.54 24.42
N GLU A 492 9.26 -6.94 25.33
CA GLU A 492 9.22 -7.25 26.77
C GLU A 492 8.07 -6.52 27.48
N PHE A 493 7.52 -5.47 26.91
CA PHE A 493 6.41 -4.69 27.51
C PHE A 493 5.01 -5.14 27.08
N PHE A 494 4.88 -5.97 26.04
CA PHE A 494 3.63 -6.49 25.50
C PHE A 494 3.76 -8.00 25.21
#